data_046c63712e24d29b04923d298b8b3afe
#
_entry.id   046c63712e24d29b04923d298b8b3afe
#
_cell.length_a   1.000
_cell.length_b   1.000
_cell.length_c   1.000
_cell.angle_alpha   90.00
_cell.angle_beta   90.00
_cell.angle_gamma   90.00
#
_symmetry.space_group_name_H-M   'P 1'
#
loop_
_entity.id
_entity.type
_entity.pdbx_description
1 polymer ?
#
loop_
_entity_poly.entity_id
_entity_poly.type
_entity_poly.pdbx_seq_one_letter_code
_entity_poly.pdbx_strand_id
1 'polypeptide(L)'
;MGPSTDKGDVMEQLVREGMDVARFNFSHGPHDEQRGRIQKLRELRKKYDRPVAALLDTKGPEIRLGCFKDGKVSLEEGQIFTFTNKDIEGTNECVSITYKELYKDVQPGGHILVDDGLVDLEVQDIAGKDIVCKVINAGVIGDRKGVNVPGANLKMPFISKKDHDDLLFGIQEGFDFVAASFTRTANDIREVRKILKENGGEEIQIIAKIENQQGVDNIDEIIEAADGIMI
;
A
#
# COMPACT_ATOMS: atom_id res chain seq x y z
N MET A 1 6.47 5.26 -12.67
CA MET A 1 6.02 5.14 -14.06
C MET A 1 4.50 5.02 -14.07
N GLY A 2 3.82 5.75 -14.93
CA GLY A 2 2.35 5.78 -14.95
C GLY A 2 1.82 6.71 -16.06
N PRO A 3 0.50 7.05 -16.05
CA PRO A 3 -0.13 7.78 -17.16
C PRO A 3 0.55 9.09 -17.55
N SER A 4 1.19 9.78 -16.63
CA SER A 4 1.92 11.01 -16.92
C SER A 4 3.22 10.76 -17.67
N THR A 5 3.93 9.66 -17.37
CA THR A 5 5.18 9.28 -18.04
C THR A 5 4.95 8.48 -19.33
N ASP A 6 3.71 8.02 -19.57
CA ASP A 6 3.34 7.31 -20.81
C ASP A 6 3.14 8.28 -21.99
N LYS A 7 3.01 9.59 -21.70
CA LYS A 7 2.76 10.61 -22.72
C LYS A 7 4.02 10.90 -23.54
N GLY A 8 3.90 10.78 -24.87
CA GLY A 8 4.95 11.17 -25.81
C GLY A 8 6.32 10.53 -25.49
N ASP A 9 7.33 11.37 -25.29
CA ASP A 9 8.72 11.02 -25.01
C ASP A 9 9.15 11.26 -23.54
N VAL A 10 8.21 11.46 -22.60
CA VAL A 10 8.50 11.84 -21.20
C VAL A 10 9.42 10.82 -20.54
N MET A 11 9.15 9.51 -20.69
CA MET A 11 10.03 8.47 -20.12
C MET A 11 11.45 8.54 -20.72
N GLU A 12 11.56 8.81 -22.01
CA GLU A 12 12.83 8.97 -22.70
C GLU A 12 13.60 10.19 -22.18
N GLN A 13 12.93 11.32 -21.99
CA GLN A 13 13.52 12.52 -21.40
C GLN A 13 14.06 12.24 -20.00
N LEU A 14 13.28 11.56 -19.14
CA LEU A 14 13.72 11.18 -17.81
C LEU A 14 14.99 10.32 -17.82
N VAL A 15 15.08 9.34 -18.72
CA VAL A 15 16.30 8.53 -18.88
C VAL A 15 17.49 9.39 -19.30
N ARG A 16 17.29 10.30 -20.25
CA ARG A 16 18.35 11.23 -20.73
C ARG A 16 18.84 12.16 -19.63
N GLU A 17 17.91 12.69 -18.82
CA GLU A 17 18.22 13.62 -17.72
C GLU A 17 18.80 12.94 -16.48
N GLY A 18 18.99 11.62 -16.50
CA GLY A 18 19.72 10.91 -15.45
C GLY A 18 18.87 10.18 -14.44
N MET A 19 17.68 9.71 -14.85
CA MET A 19 16.90 8.82 -14.00
C MET A 19 17.68 7.54 -13.70
N ASP A 20 17.87 7.21 -12.42
CA ASP A 20 18.56 6.00 -11.98
C ASP A 20 17.59 4.85 -11.69
N VAL A 21 16.38 5.16 -11.19
CA VAL A 21 15.36 4.15 -10.84
C VAL A 21 14.01 4.53 -11.42
N ALA A 22 13.41 3.60 -12.14
CA ALA A 22 12.03 3.68 -12.63
C ALA A 22 11.11 2.89 -11.69
N ARG A 23 10.28 3.58 -10.89
CA ARG A 23 9.32 2.97 -9.98
C ARG A 23 8.01 2.68 -10.68
N PHE A 24 7.52 1.44 -10.56
CA PHE A 24 6.24 0.96 -11.09
C PHE A 24 5.31 0.64 -9.91
N ASN A 25 4.23 1.43 -9.77
CA ASN A 25 3.27 1.23 -8.68
C ASN A 25 2.23 0.17 -9.08
N PHE A 26 2.27 -0.99 -8.44
CA PHE A 26 1.36 -2.12 -8.68
C PHE A 26 0.03 -2.01 -7.91
N SER A 27 -0.16 -0.97 -7.11
CA SER A 27 -1.49 -0.65 -6.58
C SER A 27 -2.49 -0.30 -7.68
N HIS A 28 -1.99 0.11 -8.86
CA HIS A 28 -2.79 0.60 -9.98
C HIS A 28 -2.40 -0.06 -11.30
N GLY A 29 -3.41 -0.25 -12.17
CA GLY A 29 -3.24 -0.79 -13.52
C GLY A 29 -3.04 -2.32 -13.57
N PRO A 30 -3.41 -2.93 -14.70
CA PRO A 30 -3.18 -4.35 -14.96
C PRO A 30 -1.73 -4.62 -15.36
N HIS A 31 -1.32 -5.90 -15.29
CA HIS A 31 0.02 -6.34 -15.69
C HIS A 31 0.39 -5.96 -17.14
N ASP A 32 -0.56 -5.94 -18.07
CA ASP A 32 -0.28 -5.60 -19.47
C ASP A 32 0.19 -4.15 -19.64
N GLU A 33 -0.35 -3.21 -18.89
CA GLU A 33 0.13 -1.83 -18.88
C GLU A 33 1.56 -1.75 -18.31
N GLN A 34 1.82 -2.44 -17.21
CA GLN A 34 3.15 -2.48 -16.60
C GLN A 34 4.16 -3.14 -17.56
N ARG A 35 3.75 -4.20 -18.28
CA ARG A 35 4.57 -4.85 -19.30
C ARG A 35 4.96 -3.89 -20.43
N GLY A 36 4.03 -3.09 -20.94
CA GLY A 36 4.32 -2.08 -21.95
C GLY A 36 5.34 -1.05 -21.48
N ARG A 37 5.21 -0.59 -20.23
CA ARG A 37 6.15 0.37 -19.62
C ARG A 37 7.55 -0.22 -19.41
N ILE A 38 7.65 -1.44 -18.89
CA ILE A 38 8.96 -2.08 -18.68
C ILE A 38 9.65 -2.41 -20.00
N GLN A 39 8.92 -2.80 -21.04
CA GLN A 39 9.47 -3.00 -22.37
C GLN A 39 10.06 -1.70 -22.93
N LYS A 40 9.32 -0.58 -22.84
CA LYS A 40 9.81 0.74 -23.25
C LYS A 40 11.07 1.13 -22.46
N LEU A 41 11.11 0.88 -21.14
CA LEU A 41 12.30 1.14 -20.32
C LEU A 41 13.52 0.32 -20.82
N ARG A 42 13.33 -0.97 -21.14
CA ARG A 42 14.42 -1.82 -21.69
C ARG A 42 14.97 -1.28 -23.02
N GLU A 43 14.09 -0.82 -23.92
CA GLU A 43 14.50 -0.18 -25.18
C GLU A 43 15.32 1.09 -24.92
N LEU A 44 14.92 1.92 -23.97
CA LEU A 44 15.62 3.15 -23.61
C LEU A 44 16.95 2.86 -22.92
N ARG A 45 17.02 1.88 -22.00
CA ARG A 45 18.27 1.37 -21.41
C ARG A 45 19.28 1.05 -22.51
N LYS A 46 18.85 0.28 -23.51
CA LYS A 46 19.70 -0.14 -24.62
C LYS A 46 20.07 1.04 -25.55
N LYS A 47 19.10 1.92 -25.83
CA LYS A 47 19.30 3.08 -26.72
C LYS A 47 20.32 4.07 -26.19
N TYR A 48 20.32 4.31 -24.88
CA TYR A 48 21.15 5.31 -24.23
C TYR A 48 22.34 4.74 -23.45
N ASP A 49 22.49 3.41 -23.46
CA ASP A 49 23.48 2.70 -22.65
C ASP A 49 23.46 3.14 -21.16
N ARG A 50 22.23 3.16 -20.58
CA ARG A 50 22.00 3.64 -19.20
C ARG A 50 21.42 2.51 -18.35
N PRO A 51 22.05 2.15 -17.21
CA PRO A 51 21.56 1.08 -16.32
C PRO A 51 20.46 1.59 -15.35
N VAL A 52 19.32 2.04 -15.91
CA VAL A 52 18.19 2.49 -15.09
C VAL A 52 17.52 1.30 -14.44
N ALA A 53 17.50 1.21 -13.12
CA ALA A 53 16.88 0.12 -12.41
C ALA A 53 15.34 0.16 -12.50
N ALA A 54 14.69 -0.99 -12.50
CA ALA A 54 13.24 -1.13 -12.41
C ALA A 54 12.84 -1.57 -11.00
N LEU A 55 11.98 -0.79 -10.34
CA LEU A 55 11.48 -1.05 -9.00
C LEU A 55 9.98 -1.35 -9.05
N LEU A 56 9.59 -2.55 -8.60
CA LEU A 56 8.22 -2.96 -8.38
C LEU A 56 7.78 -2.51 -6.99
N ASP A 57 6.80 -1.63 -6.90
CA ASP A 57 6.22 -1.17 -5.64
C ASP A 57 4.90 -1.90 -5.41
N THR A 58 4.86 -2.81 -4.42
CA THR A 58 3.70 -3.65 -4.14
C THR A 58 2.55 -2.85 -3.57
N LYS A 59 1.32 -3.38 -3.67
CA LYS A 59 0.18 -2.79 -2.98
C LYS A 59 0.30 -2.95 -1.46
N GLY A 60 0.70 -4.13 -1.01
CA GLY A 60 0.80 -4.48 0.41
C GLY A 60 -0.55 -4.57 1.15
N PRO A 61 -0.51 -4.82 2.46
CA PRO A 61 -1.69 -5.03 3.32
C PRO A 61 -2.37 -3.70 3.70
N GLU A 62 -2.88 -2.98 2.71
CA GLU A 62 -3.51 -1.69 2.87
C GLU A 62 -4.99 -1.83 3.27
N ILE A 63 -5.41 -1.02 4.26
CA ILE A 63 -6.81 -0.88 4.64
C ILE A 63 -7.36 0.40 3.99
N ARG A 64 -8.51 0.29 3.33
CA ARG A 64 -9.19 1.43 2.71
C ARG A 64 -10.67 1.48 3.06
N LEU A 65 -11.24 2.67 3.03
CA LEU A 65 -12.69 2.87 3.02
C LEU A 65 -13.33 2.32 1.74
N GLY A 66 -14.61 1.99 1.80
CA GLY A 66 -15.46 1.81 0.64
C GLY A 66 -15.78 3.13 -0.06
N CYS A 67 -16.80 3.10 -0.93
CA CYS A 67 -17.29 4.29 -1.61
C CYS A 67 -18.49 4.89 -0.87
N PHE A 68 -18.62 6.20 -0.91
CA PHE A 68 -19.74 6.96 -0.39
C PHE A 68 -20.77 7.25 -1.51
N LYS A 69 -22.03 7.42 -1.13
CA LYS A 69 -23.11 7.74 -2.06
C LYS A 69 -22.82 8.97 -2.91
N ASP A 70 -22.22 10.00 -2.30
CA ASP A 70 -21.90 11.27 -2.96
C ASP A 70 -20.38 11.46 -3.16
N GLY A 71 -19.60 10.35 -3.13
CA GLY A 71 -18.15 10.34 -3.29
C GLY A 71 -17.36 10.84 -2.09
N LYS A 72 -17.98 11.62 -1.21
CA LYS A 72 -17.38 12.15 0.03
C LYS A 72 -18.44 12.55 1.05
N VAL A 73 -18.04 12.62 2.32
CA VAL A 73 -18.89 13.10 3.42
C VAL A 73 -18.08 14.02 4.35
N SER A 74 -18.77 14.94 5.01
CA SER A 74 -18.22 15.75 6.10
C SER A 74 -18.55 15.08 7.43
N LEU A 75 -17.57 14.98 8.30
CA LEU A 75 -17.72 14.51 9.68
C LEU A 75 -17.48 15.67 10.63
N GLU A 76 -18.30 15.75 11.68
CA GLU A 76 -18.21 16.77 12.72
C GLU A 76 -17.52 16.21 13.97
N GLU A 77 -16.80 17.05 14.71
CA GLU A 77 -16.21 16.67 15.99
C GLU A 77 -17.28 16.21 16.98
N GLY A 78 -17.03 15.08 17.65
CA GLY A 78 -17.95 14.45 18.59
C GLY A 78 -19.03 13.59 17.96
N GLN A 79 -19.17 13.58 16.63
CA GLN A 79 -20.11 12.74 15.91
C GLN A 79 -19.77 11.25 16.10
N ILE A 80 -20.80 10.40 16.15
CA ILE A 80 -20.63 8.94 16.08
C ILE A 80 -20.56 8.52 14.62
N PHE A 81 -19.55 7.72 14.29
CA PHE A 81 -19.33 7.19 12.96
C PHE A 81 -18.97 5.70 13.05
N THR A 82 -19.48 4.88 12.13
CA THR A 82 -19.32 3.42 12.19
C THR A 82 -18.55 2.90 10.99
N PHE A 83 -17.52 2.10 11.22
CA PHE A 83 -16.91 1.26 10.19
C PHE A 83 -17.53 -0.12 10.21
N THR A 84 -18.03 -0.60 9.06
CA THR A 84 -18.69 -1.91 8.97
C THR A 84 -17.94 -2.87 8.07
N ASN A 85 -18.05 -4.17 8.37
CA ASN A 85 -17.52 -5.23 7.51
C ASN A 85 -18.47 -5.58 6.33
N LYS A 86 -19.69 -5.04 6.32
CA LYS A 86 -20.65 -5.24 5.24
C LYS A 86 -20.27 -4.41 4.02
N ASP A 87 -20.57 -4.90 2.82
CA ASP A 87 -20.42 -4.11 1.61
C ASP A 87 -21.65 -3.22 1.45
N ILE A 88 -21.48 -1.95 1.79
CA ILE A 88 -22.52 -0.93 1.71
C ILE A 88 -21.98 0.31 0.99
N GLU A 89 -22.87 1.08 0.41
CA GLU A 89 -22.61 2.45 0.01
C GLU A 89 -22.59 3.35 1.27
N GLY A 90 -21.48 4.05 1.49
CA GLY A 90 -21.25 4.82 2.71
C GLY A 90 -22.08 6.08 2.78
N THR A 91 -22.33 6.52 4.01
CA THR A 91 -23.04 7.77 4.39
C THR A 91 -22.19 8.56 5.37
N ASN A 92 -22.70 9.68 5.89
CA ASN A 92 -22.07 10.41 6.99
C ASN A 92 -22.17 9.70 8.36
N GLU A 93 -22.79 8.52 8.45
CA GLU A 93 -22.93 7.75 9.69
C GLU A 93 -22.15 6.44 9.65
N CYS A 94 -21.96 5.85 8.45
CA CYS A 94 -21.34 4.53 8.32
C CYS A 94 -20.67 4.35 6.96
N VAL A 95 -19.57 3.59 6.93
CA VAL A 95 -18.88 3.18 5.70
C VAL A 95 -18.30 1.78 5.80
N SER A 96 -18.24 1.08 4.68
CA SER A 96 -17.53 -0.21 4.58
C SER A 96 -16.02 -0.02 4.60
N ILE A 97 -15.28 -1.05 5.04
CA ILE A 97 -13.81 -1.11 4.97
C ILE A 97 -13.36 -2.36 4.23
N THR A 98 -12.18 -2.30 3.62
CA THR A 98 -11.61 -3.42 2.86
C THR A 98 -11.16 -4.58 3.74
N TYR A 99 -10.60 -4.30 4.93
CA TYR A 99 -10.20 -5.33 5.89
C TYR A 99 -11.38 -5.71 6.79
N LYS A 100 -12.13 -6.73 6.37
CA LYS A 100 -13.41 -7.16 6.99
C LYS A 100 -13.28 -7.67 8.43
N GLU A 101 -12.08 -8.04 8.86
CA GLU A 101 -11.78 -8.57 10.20
C GLU A 101 -11.20 -7.52 11.15
N LEU A 102 -11.12 -6.23 10.74
CA LEU A 102 -10.52 -5.16 11.55
C LEU A 102 -11.13 -5.06 12.96
N TYR A 103 -12.42 -5.37 13.11
CA TYR A 103 -13.10 -5.39 14.41
C TYR A 103 -12.48 -6.34 15.44
N LYS A 104 -11.66 -7.31 15.00
CA LYS A 104 -10.94 -8.25 15.89
C LYS A 104 -9.59 -7.71 16.37
N ASP A 105 -9.06 -6.72 15.68
CA ASP A 105 -7.72 -6.18 15.89
C ASP A 105 -7.73 -4.81 16.59
N VAL A 106 -8.90 -4.18 16.73
CA VAL A 106 -9.09 -2.93 17.44
C VAL A 106 -9.80 -3.13 18.79
N GLN A 107 -9.68 -2.13 19.66
CA GLN A 107 -10.33 -2.14 20.98
C GLN A 107 -10.82 -0.73 21.36
N PRO A 108 -11.79 -0.60 22.25
CA PRO A 108 -12.20 0.71 22.78
C PRO A 108 -11.02 1.51 23.32
N GLY A 109 -10.99 2.82 23.02
CA GLY A 109 -9.90 3.74 23.31
C GLY A 109 -8.78 3.74 22.27
N GLY A 110 -8.78 2.81 21.30
CA GLY A 110 -7.86 2.85 20.15
C GLY A 110 -8.29 3.89 19.12
N HIS A 111 -7.35 4.31 18.26
CA HIS A 111 -7.59 5.32 17.23
C HIS A 111 -7.61 4.70 15.83
N ILE A 112 -8.49 5.23 14.98
CA ILE A 112 -8.55 4.94 13.55
C ILE A 112 -8.33 6.26 12.80
N LEU A 113 -7.23 6.33 12.05
CA LEU A 113 -6.86 7.49 11.27
C LEU A 113 -7.26 7.29 9.81
N VAL A 114 -7.92 8.28 9.23
CA VAL A 114 -8.39 8.27 7.83
C VAL A 114 -7.70 9.37 7.05
N ASP A 115 -7.39 9.07 5.77
CA ASP A 115 -6.77 10.01 4.82
C ASP A 115 -5.46 10.59 5.37
N ASP A 116 -4.48 9.71 5.60
CA ASP A 116 -3.15 10.05 6.15
C ASP A 116 -3.19 10.81 7.49
N GLY A 117 -4.22 10.53 8.29
CA GLY A 117 -4.40 11.14 9.61
C GLY A 117 -5.13 12.48 9.61
N LEU A 118 -5.70 12.89 8.48
CA LEU A 118 -6.51 14.13 8.41
C LEU A 118 -7.75 14.03 9.27
N VAL A 119 -8.34 12.87 9.45
CA VAL A 119 -9.46 12.63 10.36
C VAL A 119 -9.10 11.51 11.33
N ASP A 120 -9.19 11.81 12.61
CA ASP A 120 -8.97 10.90 13.72
C ASP A 120 -10.30 10.49 14.36
N LEU A 121 -10.49 9.19 14.57
CA LEU A 121 -11.69 8.62 15.20
C LEU A 121 -11.25 7.68 16.33
N GLU A 122 -11.80 7.89 17.52
CA GLU A 122 -11.59 7.03 18.69
C GLU A 122 -12.64 5.91 18.72
N VAL A 123 -12.19 4.66 18.80
CA VAL A 123 -13.08 3.50 18.97
C VAL A 123 -13.79 3.57 20.30
N GLN A 124 -15.12 3.59 20.29
CA GLN A 124 -15.95 3.60 21.50
C GLN A 124 -16.44 2.21 21.87
N ASP A 125 -16.83 1.41 20.86
CA ASP A 125 -17.41 0.08 21.07
C ASP A 125 -17.26 -0.80 19.82
N ILE A 126 -17.36 -2.12 20.01
CA ILE A 126 -17.44 -3.11 18.94
C ILE A 126 -18.81 -3.80 19.01
N ALA A 127 -19.73 -3.35 18.16
CA ALA A 127 -21.10 -3.86 18.09
C ALA A 127 -21.20 -5.02 17.08
N GLY A 128 -20.91 -6.24 17.54
CA GLY A 128 -20.83 -7.41 16.67
C GLY A 128 -19.62 -7.37 15.75
N LYS A 129 -19.76 -6.93 14.49
CA LYS A 129 -18.65 -6.73 13.55
C LYS A 129 -18.51 -5.28 13.11
N ASP A 130 -19.30 -4.40 13.67
CA ASP A 130 -19.27 -2.97 13.40
C ASP A 130 -18.40 -2.28 14.45
N ILE A 131 -17.52 -1.37 14.01
CA ILE A 131 -16.63 -0.60 14.88
C ILE A 131 -17.27 0.78 15.05
N VAL A 132 -17.76 1.06 16.23
CA VAL A 132 -18.40 2.32 16.56
C VAL A 132 -17.35 3.30 17.08
N CYS A 133 -17.18 4.43 16.41
CA CYS A 133 -16.17 5.42 16.72
C CYS A 133 -16.81 6.78 17.00
N LYS A 134 -16.08 7.61 17.77
CA LYS A 134 -16.33 9.04 17.94
C LYS A 134 -15.30 9.82 17.14
N VAL A 135 -15.75 10.76 16.35
CA VAL A 135 -14.88 11.68 15.58
C VAL A 135 -14.18 12.64 16.56
N ILE A 136 -12.85 12.65 16.54
CA ILE A 136 -12.03 13.50 17.41
C ILE A 136 -11.79 14.87 16.78
N ASN A 137 -11.55 14.91 15.47
CA ASN A 137 -11.42 16.17 14.74
C ASN A 137 -12.28 16.15 13.47
N ALA A 138 -12.97 17.24 13.20
CA ALA A 138 -13.81 17.41 12.02
C ALA A 138 -12.99 17.33 10.73
N GLY A 139 -13.59 16.80 9.65
CA GLY A 139 -12.95 16.72 8.35
C GLY A 139 -13.84 16.17 7.27
N VAL A 140 -13.32 16.16 6.04
CA VAL A 140 -13.99 15.57 4.88
C VAL A 140 -13.25 14.29 4.50
N ILE A 141 -13.98 13.18 4.43
CA ILE A 141 -13.44 11.89 3.97
C ILE A 141 -14.11 11.49 2.65
N GLY A 142 -13.33 10.92 1.73
CA GLY A 142 -13.79 10.53 0.40
C GLY A 142 -13.68 9.03 0.15
N ASP A 143 -14.07 8.65 -1.06
CA ASP A 143 -14.00 7.27 -1.53
C ASP A 143 -12.58 6.69 -1.41
N ARG A 144 -12.51 5.44 -0.97
CA ARG A 144 -11.29 4.61 -0.98
C ARG A 144 -10.09 5.23 -0.28
N LYS A 145 -10.31 6.16 0.66
CA LYS A 145 -9.24 6.73 1.45
C LYS A 145 -8.57 5.67 2.32
N GLY A 146 -7.26 5.83 2.53
CA GLY A 146 -6.45 4.97 3.40
C GLY A 146 -6.92 5.04 4.84
N VAL A 147 -6.78 3.92 5.54
CA VAL A 147 -7.11 3.77 6.97
C VAL A 147 -5.89 3.24 7.69
N ASN A 148 -5.41 3.96 8.68
CA ASN A 148 -4.34 3.56 9.59
C ASN A 148 -4.89 3.33 10.99
N VAL A 149 -4.36 2.34 11.69
CA VAL A 149 -4.79 1.99 13.05
C VAL A 149 -3.56 1.91 13.97
N PRO A 150 -3.10 3.05 14.48
CA PRO A 150 -1.92 3.11 15.35
C PRO A 150 -2.09 2.22 16.57
N GLY A 151 -1.03 1.48 16.92
CA GLY A 151 -1.02 0.61 18.09
C GLY A 151 -1.81 -0.70 17.94
N ALA A 152 -2.52 -0.93 16.83
CA ALA A 152 -3.19 -2.20 16.58
C ALA A 152 -2.21 -3.23 15.96
N ASN A 153 -2.27 -4.45 16.46
CA ASN A 153 -1.56 -5.57 15.86
C ASN A 153 -2.43 -6.24 14.80
N LEU A 154 -2.31 -5.77 13.56
CA LEU A 154 -3.11 -6.23 12.43
C LEU A 154 -2.72 -7.67 12.03
N LYS A 155 -3.69 -8.58 12.06
CA LYS A 155 -3.52 -10.02 11.71
C LYS A 155 -3.76 -10.33 10.25
N MET A 156 -3.97 -9.31 9.41
CA MET A 156 -4.12 -9.53 7.98
C MET A 156 -2.83 -10.11 7.36
N PRO A 157 -2.93 -11.04 6.40
CA PRO A 157 -1.78 -11.57 5.68
C PRO A 157 -0.96 -10.44 5.06
N PHE A 158 0.37 -10.54 5.12
CA PHE A 158 1.24 -9.55 4.51
C PHE A 158 1.17 -9.61 2.99
N ILE A 159 1.28 -10.80 2.42
CA ILE A 159 1.20 -11.02 0.98
C ILE A 159 -0.23 -11.43 0.61
N SER A 160 -0.90 -10.58 -0.14
CA SER A 160 -2.18 -10.91 -0.79
C SER A 160 -1.95 -11.80 -2.03
N LYS A 161 -3.02 -12.44 -2.53
CA LYS A 161 -2.92 -13.14 -3.82
C LYS A 161 -2.44 -12.21 -4.93
N LYS A 162 -2.90 -10.96 -4.94
CA LYS A 162 -2.45 -9.97 -5.92
C LYS A 162 -0.95 -9.68 -5.79
N ASP A 163 -0.46 -9.41 -4.58
CA ASP A 163 0.96 -9.13 -4.36
C ASP A 163 1.83 -10.33 -4.76
N HIS A 164 1.38 -11.56 -4.48
CA HIS A 164 2.05 -12.76 -4.94
C HIS A 164 2.13 -12.83 -6.48
N ASP A 165 1.01 -12.61 -7.18
CA ASP A 165 0.96 -12.61 -8.64
C ASP A 165 1.83 -11.48 -9.22
N ASP A 166 1.86 -10.29 -8.57
CA ASP A 166 2.72 -9.15 -8.94
C ASP A 166 4.21 -9.49 -8.78
N LEU A 167 4.60 -10.18 -7.70
CA LEU A 167 5.98 -10.64 -7.49
C LEU A 167 6.42 -11.62 -8.58
N LEU A 168 5.58 -12.60 -8.94
CA LEU A 168 5.87 -13.52 -10.03
C LEU A 168 6.03 -12.79 -11.37
N PHE A 169 5.16 -11.81 -11.62
CA PHE A 169 5.28 -10.95 -12.79
C PHE A 169 6.61 -10.17 -12.77
N GLY A 170 6.99 -9.61 -11.61
CA GLY A 170 8.26 -8.91 -11.44
C GLY A 170 9.47 -9.76 -11.77
N ILE A 171 9.48 -11.03 -11.33
CA ILE A 171 10.53 -12.00 -11.67
C ILE A 171 10.58 -12.24 -13.19
N GLN A 172 9.43 -12.53 -13.80
CA GLN A 172 9.33 -12.80 -15.26
C GLN A 172 9.80 -11.61 -16.10
N GLU A 173 9.48 -10.40 -15.66
CA GLU A 173 9.84 -9.16 -16.34
C GLU A 173 11.21 -8.61 -15.88
N GLY A 174 11.98 -9.33 -15.06
CA GLY A 174 13.33 -8.94 -14.68
C GLY A 174 13.41 -7.58 -14.01
N PHE A 175 12.60 -7.37 -12.98
CA PHE A 175 12.73 -6.23 -12.09
C PHE A 175 13.99 -6.35 -11.23
N ASP A 176 14.61 -5.22 -10.88
CA ASP A 176 15.83 -5.17 -10.10
C ASP A 176 15.53 -5.05 -8.60
N PHE A 177 14.43 -4.38 -8.23
CA PHE A 177 13.99 -4.13 -6.87
C PHE A 177 12.53 -4.45 -6.66
N VAL A 178 12.18 -4.88 -5.45
CA VAL A 178 10.82 -4.91 -4.91
C VAL A 178 10.76 -3.98 -3.70
N ALA A 179 9.89 -2.97 -3.73
CA ALA A 179 9.52 -2.17 -2.58
C ALA A 179 8.30 -2.79 -1.91
N ALA A 180 8.50 -3.35 -0.72
CA ALA A 180 7.48 -4.08 0.04
C ALA A 180 6.67 -3.09 0.89
N SER A 181 5.48 -2.71 0.43
CA SER A 181 4.62 -1.71 1.09
C SER A 181 4.07 -2.19 2.42
N PHE A 182 3.94 -1.27 3.37
CA PHE A 182 3.39 -1.51 4.71
C PHE A 182 4.10 -2.62 5.51
N THR A 183 5.41 -2.76 5.36
CA THR A 183 6.23 -3.70 6.14
C THR A 183 6.06 -3.46 7.64
N ARG A 184 5.79 -4.51 8.41
CA ARG A 184 5.53 -4.49 9.85
C ARG A 184 6.62 -5.17 10.65
N THR A 185 7.21 -6.25 10.08
CA THR A 185 8.19 -7.11 10.77
C THR A 185 9.23 -7.65 9.79
N ALA A 186 10.36 -8.14 10.32
CA ALA A 186 11.34 -8.88 9.53
C ALA A 186 10.74 -10.13 8.85
N ASN A 187 9.70 -10.72 9.44
CA ASN A 187 9.06 -11.90 8.85
C ASN A 187 8.33 -11.55 7.53
N ASP A 188 7.76 -10.36 7.43
CA ASP A 188 7.13 -9.87 6.19
C ASP A 188 8.17 -9.84 5.04
N ILE A 189 9.38 -9.36 5.33
CA ILE A 189 10.49 -9.35 4.35
C ILE A 189 10.96 -10.76 4.00
N ARG A 190 11.06 -11.65 4.99
CA ARG A 190 11.43 -13.06 4.75
C ARG A 190 10.39 -13.78 3.90
N GLU A 191 9.10 -13.45 4.02
CA GLU A 191 8.03 -13.99 3.19
C GLU A 191 8.21 -13.57 1.72
N VAL A 192 8.47 -12.28 1.44
CA VAL A 192 8.79 -11.79 0.09
C VAL A 192 10.03 -12.50 -0.44
N ARG A 193 11.12 -12.54 0.32
CA ARG A 193 12.38 -13.19 -0.09
C ARG A 193 12.21 -14.66 -0.41
N LYS A 194 11.37 -15.37 0.35
CA LYS A 194 11.04 -16.76 0.09
C LYS A 194 10.35 -16.93 -1.27
N ILE A 195 9.33 -16.11 -1.57
CA ILE A 195 8.62 -16.15 -2.85
C ILE A 195 9.59 -15.87 -4.01
N LEU A 196 10.43 -14.84 -3.88
CA LEU A 196 11.44 -14.52 -4.91
C LEU A 196 12.39 -15.70 -5.14
N LYS A 197 12.95 -16.26 -4.08
CA LYS A 197 13.91 -17.37 -4.16
C LYS A 197 13.30 -18.66 -4.76
N GLU A 198 12.07 -18.99 -4.35
CA GLU A 198 11.38 -20.21 -4.85
C GLU A 198 11.00 -20.10 -6.33
N ASN A 199 11.02 -18.91 -6.92
CA ASN A 199 10.62 -18.64 -8.30
C ASN A 199 11.76 -18.07 -9.19
N GLY A 200 13.01 -18.12 -8.73
CA GLY A 200 14.19 -17.73 -9.51
C GLY A 200 14.46 -16.23 -9.55
N GLY A 201 14.00 -15.49 -8.53
CA GLY A 201 14.22 -14.04 -8.36
C GLY A 201 15.14 -13.71 -7.19
N GLU A 202 16.08 -14.57 -6.82
CA GLU A 202 16.98 -14.37 -5.67
C GLU A 202 17.89 -13.14 -5.78
N GLU A 203 18.15 -12.66 -6.99
CA GLU A 203 18.96 -11.45 -7.24
C GLU A 203 18.16 -10.15 -7.05
N ILE A 204 16.81 -10.23 -6.93
CA ILE A 204 15.98 -9.05 -6.74
C ILE A 204 16.16 -8.54 -5.32
N GLN A 205 16.55 -7.27 -5.19
CA GLN A 205 16.73 -6.61 -3.89
C GLN A 205 15.39 -6.19 -3.30
N ILE A 206 15.23 -6.32 -1.98
CA ILE A 206 13.99 -5.98 -1.27
C ILE A 206 14.20 -4.71 -0.46
N ILE A 207 13.39 -3.70 -0.76
CA ILE A 207 13.32 -2.43 -0.02
C ILE A 207 12.07 -2.49 0.88
N ALA A 208 12.24 -2.48 2.18
CA ALA A 208 11.14 -2.41 3.12
C ALA A 208 10.59 -0.99 3.21
N LYS A 209 9.28 -0.81 3.00
CA LYS A 209 8.61 0.48 3.18
C LYS A 209 8.04 0.58 4.59
N ILE A 210 8.49 1.58 5.33
CA ILE A 210 8.08 1.84 6.72
C ILE A 210 6.98 2.90 6.69
N GLU A 211 5.73 2.42 6.73
CA GLU A 211 4.54 3.25 6.51
C GLU A 211 3.51 3.09 7.65
N ASN A 212 3.90 2.44 8.76
CA ASN A 212 3.05 2.20 9.91
C ASN A 212 3.87 2.13 11.21
N GLN A 213 3.21 2.31 12.37
CA GLN A 213 3.87 2.31 13.68
C GLN A 213 4.58 1.00 13.98
N GLN A 214 3.98 -0.14 13.63
CA GLN A 214 4.60 -1.45 13.89
C GLN A 214 5.93 -1.62 13.14
N GLY A 215 6.03 -1.08 11.91
CA GLY A 215 7.28 -1.05 11.15
C GLY A 215 8.35 -0.17 11.80
N VAL A 216 7.95 0.95 12.41
CA VAL A 216 8.86 1.82 13.19
C VAL A 216 9.35 1.08 14.44
N ASP A 217 8.45 0.45 15.18
CA ASP A 217 8.78 -0.26 16.43
C ASP A 217 9.72 -1.45 16.18
N ASN A 218 9.64 -2.08 15.01
CA ASN A 218 10.44 -3.25 14.62
C ASN A 218 11.57 -2.91 13.63
N ILE A 219 11.96 -1.62 13.52
CA ILE A 219 12.87 -1.13 12.47
C ILE A 219 14.22 -1.87 12.43
N ASP A 220 14.80 -2.17 13.59
CA ASP A 220 16.11 -2.81 13.69
C ASP A 220 16.10 -4.20 13.04
N GLU A 221 15.09 -5.04 13.36
CA GLU A 221 14.98 -6.37 12.78
C GLU A 221 14.62 -6.33 11.27
N ILE A 222 13.89 -5.30 10.84
CA ILE A 222 13.54 -5.10 9.43
C ILE A 222 14.80 -4.74 8.63
N ILE A 223 15.66 -3.84 9.16
CA ILE A 223 16.93 -3.46 8.52
C ILE A 223 17.84 -4.68 8.32
N GLU A 224 17.89 -5.59 9.29
CA GLU A 224 18.69 -6.82 9.17
C GLU A 224 18.16 -7.78 8.10
N ALA A 225 16.86 -7.76 7.81
CA ALA A 225 16.21 -8.68 6.86
C ALA A 225 16.11 -8.12 5.43
N ALA A 226 16.03 -6.81 5.25
CA ALA A 226 15.87 -6.10 3.98
C ALA A 226 17.22 -5.71 3.38
N ASP A 227 17.22 -5.38 2.08
CA ASP A 227 18.40 -4.85 1.38
C ASP A 227 18.41 -3.31 1.40
N GLY A 228 17.29 -2.68 1.75
CA GLY A 228 17.13 -1.25 1.87
C GLY A 228 15.82 -0.86 2.56
N ILE A 229 15.72 0.43 2.90
CA ILE A 229 14.56 1.02 3.58
C ILE A 229 14.04 2.20 2.75
N MET A 230 12.72 2.36 2.71
CA MET A 230 12.01 3.51 2.14
C MET A 230 11.02 4.05 3.18
N ILE A 231 11.01 5.37 3.37
CA ILE A 231 10.14 6.09 4.30
C ILE A 231 9.35 7.15 3.53
#